data_51f32904d1683a9222cc046da889dc1f
#
_entry.id   51f32904d1683a9222cc046da889dc1f
#
_cell.length_a   1.000
_cell.length_b   1.000
_cell.length_c   1.000
_cell.angle_alpha   90.00
_cell.angle_beta   90.00
_cell.angle_gamma   90.00
#
_symmetry.space_group_name_H-M   'P 1'
#
loop_
_entity.id
_entity.type
_entity.pdbx_description
1 polymer ?
#
loop_
_entity_poly.entity_id
_entity_poly.type
_entity_poly.pdbx_seq_one_letter_code
_entity_poly.pdbx_strand_id
1 'polypeptide(L)'
;MKTILVLFGGCSTEYEVSLHSAYAVLSHMDPARYTPLAVGITREGQWLCYTGDLSRLEDGTWQQAADCIPCTPLVEREAHALLLLDGSGRRLLFDAVFPVLHGKNGEDGTVQGLFELAGVPVIGCGTLSSALCMDKDRAHQLAALAGIRVPRSHVFHSSDDFSRIAQAAEELGYPVFVKPVRAGSSFGITKVSGPEELPLSLIHISEPTRLRRIS
;
A
#
# COMPACT_ATOMS: atom_id res chain seq x y z
N MET A 1 27.15 11.15 2.91
CA MET A 1 26.29 9.97 3.18
C MET A 1 24.85 10.47 3.17
N LYS A 2 23.93 9.75 2.54
CA LYS A 2 22.52 10.16 2.41
C LYS A 2 21.67 9.47 3.48
N THR A 3 20.81 10.21 4.14
CA THR A 3 19.85 9.65 5.10
C THR A 3 18.56 9.29 4.35
N ILE A 4 18.16 8.02 4.40
CA ILE A 4 16.98 7.50 3.73
C ILE A 4 15.93 7.14 4.78
N LEU A 5 14.78 7.82 4.71
CA LEU A 5 13.61 7.46 5.50
C LEU A 5 12.99 6.19 4.91
N VAL A 6 13.07 5.08 5.62
CA VAL A 6 12.47 3.81 5.23
C VAL A 6 11.16 3.65 5.99
N LEU A 7 10.04 3.63 5.27
CA LEU A 7 8.70 3.45 5.82
C LEU A 7 8.26 1.98 5.70
N PHE A 8 7.71 1.42 6.77
CA PHE A 8 7.21 0.05 6.79
C PHE A 8 5.93 -0.11 7.61
N GLY A 9 5.27 -1.27 7.50
CA GLY A 9 3.99 -1.57 8.15
C GLY A 9 2.80 -1.04 7.37
N GLY A 10 2.01 -0.18 7.99
CA GLY A 10 0.86 0.51 7.36
C GLY A 10 -0.50 -0.12 7.64
N CYS A 11 -1.56 0.64 7.35
CA CYS A 11 -2.95 0.24 7.58
C CYS A 11 -3.48 -0.60 6.39
N SER A 12 -2.81 -1.70 6.07
CA SER A 12 -3.21 -2.58 4.97
C SER A 12 -3.24 -4.04 5.39
N THR A 13 -3.87 -4.88 4.58
CA THR A 13 -3.87 -6.34 4.77
C THR A 13 -2.50 -6.95 4.53
N GLU A 14 -1.58 -6.20 3.91
CA GLU A 14 -0.23 -6.62 3.56
C GLU A 14 0.83 -6.14 4.57
N TYR A 15 0.39 -5.82 5.79
CA TYR A 15 1.23 -5.31 6.87
C TYR A 15 2.47 -6.19 7.15
N GLU A 16 2.29 -7.50 7.33
CA GLU A 16 3.40 -8.43 7.59
C GLU A 16 4.37 -8.51 6.41
N VAL A 17 3.84 -8.46 5.17
CA VAL A 17 4.68 -8.45 3.96
C VAL A 17 5.61 -7.23 3.98
N SER A 18 5.08 -6.07 4.41
CA SER A 18 5.87 -4.86 4.57
C SER A 18 6.96 -4.98 5.62
N LEU A 19 6.68 -5.64 6.76
CA LEU A 19 7.70 -5.88 7.80
C LEU A 19 8.86 -6.72 7.28
N HIS A 20 8.59 -7.85 6.62
CA HIS A 20 9.61 -8.72 6.03
C HIS A 20 10.40 -7.99 4.93
N SER A 21 9.73 -7.23 4.08
CA SER A 21 10.39 -6.44 3.04
C SER A 21 11.31 -5.38 3.64
N ALA A 22 10.87 -4.70 4.69
CA ALA A 22 11.67 -3.69 5.39
C ALA A 22 12.88 -4.29 6.09
N TYR A 23 12.73 -5.45 6.74
CA TYR A 23 13.86 -6.19 7.27
C TYR A 23 14.93 -6.47 6.21
N ALA A 24 14.49 -6.99 5.06
CA ALA A 24 15.40 -7.27 3.95
C ALA A 24 16.08 -5.99 3.43
N VAL A 25 15.34 -4.90 3.22
CA VAL A 25 15.89 -3.63 2.76
C VAL A 25 16.88 -3.06 3.76
N LEU A 26 16.50 -2.91 5.03
CA LEU A 26 17.33 -2.31 6.07
C LEU A 26 18.61 -3.11 6.34
N SER A 27 18.53 -4.45 6.31
CA SER A 27 19.67 -5.34 6.50
C SER A 27 20.68 -5.33 5.35
N HIS A 28 20.25 -4.92 4.14
CA HIS A 28 21.10 -4.91 2.94
C HIS A 28 21.46 -3.51 2.42
N MET A 29 21.04 -2.45 3.13
CA MET A 29 21.48 -1.09 2.79
C MET A 29 22.99 -0.96 2.96
N ASP A 30 23.67 -0.39 1.96
CA ASP A 30 25.09 -0.14 2.00
C ASP A 30 25.43 0.96 3.05
N PRO A 31 26.04 0.62 4.19
CA PRO A 31 26.32 1.58 5.25
C PRO A 31 27.41 2.61 4.89
N ALA A 32 28.17 2.38 3.81
CA ALA A 32 29.14 3.35 3.32
C ALA A 32 28.47 4.52 2.56
N ARG A 33 27.25 4.31 2.07
CA ARG A 33 26.53 5.28 1.23
C ARG A 33 25.30 5.86 1.91
N TYR A 34 24.58 5.06 2.72
CA TYR A 34 23.28 5.41 3.26
C TYR A 34 23.21 5.23 4.77
N THR A 35 22.50 6.14 5.42
CA THR A 35 22.07 6.02 6.82
C THR A 35 20.55 5.75 6.81
N PRO A 36 20.09 4.58 7.25
CA PRO A 36 18.66 4.34 7.35
C PRO A 36 18.04 5.11 8.53
N LEU A 37 16.88 5.70 8.30
CA LEU A 37 15.98 6.22 9.33
C LEU A 37 14.71 5.38 9.24
N ALA A 38 14.55 4.40 10.14
CA ALA A 38 13.44 3.46 10.10
C ALA A 38 12.20 4.05 10.78
N VAL A 39 11.06 4.05 10.09
CA VAL A 39 9.78 4.48 10.65
C VAL A 39 8.71 3.45 10.34
N GLY A 40 8.16 2.87 11.39
CA GLY A 40 7.04 1.96 11.29
C GLY A 40 5.70 2.67 11.43
N ILE A 41 4.75 2.28 10.59
CA ILE A 41 3.35 2.72 10.69
C ILE A 41 2.56 1.52 11.23
N THR A 42 1.92 1.69 12.39
CA THR A 42 1.12 0.61 12.99
C THR A 42 -0.16 0.35 12.17
N ARG A 43 -0.87 -0.74 12.48
CA ARG A 43 -2.16 -1.06 11.84
C ARG A 43 -3.23 0.01 12.09
N GLU A 44 -3.10 0.73 13.22
CA GLU A 44 -3.98 1.84 13.62
C GLU A 44 -3.55 3.18 13.00
N GLY A 45 -2.41 3.23 12.30
CA GLY A 45 -1.91 4.41 11.61
C GLY A 45 -0.99 5.31 12.45
N GLN A 46 -0.45 4.82 13.57
CA GLN A 46 0.55 5.55 14.34
C GLN A 46 1.91 5.47 13.65
N TRP A 47 2.62 6.58 13.57
CA TRP A 47 3.97 6.65 13.02
C TRP A 47 4.97 6.63 14.16
N LEU A 48 5.88 5.66 14.13
CA LEU A 48 6.87 5.41 15.18
C LEU A 48 8.26 5.37 14.57
N CYS A 49 9.13 6.30 14.99
CA CYS A 49 10.56 6.22 14.71
C CYS A 49 11.12 5.01 15.47
N TYR A 50 11.72 4.07 14.74
CA TYR A 50 12.18 2.80 15.26
C TYR A 50 13.72 2.74 15.28
N THR A 51 14.28 2.42 16.45
CA THR A 51 15.73 2.31 16.66
C THR A 51 16.15 0.95 17.23
N GLY A 52 15.19 0.01 17.33
CA GLY A 52 15.42 -1.31 17.89
C GLY A 52 16.07 -2.30 16.93
N ASP A 53 16.17 -3.55 17.37
CA ASP A 53 16.76 -4.63 16.58
C ASP A 53 15.89 -4.97 15.37
N LEU A 54 16.51 -5.06 14.19
CA LEU A 54 15.81 -5.34 12.93
C LEU A 54 15.14 -6.72 12.93
N SER A 55 15.64 -7.71 13.68
CA SER A 55 15.01 -9.04 13.80
C SER A 55 13.55 -8.96 14.29
N ARG A 56 13.21 -7.93 15.07
CA ARG A 56 11.84 -7.70 15.54
C ARG A 56 10.86 -7.28 14.45
N LEU A 57 11.35 -6.85 13.30
CA LEU A 57 10.50 -6.65 12.12
C LEU A 57 10.08 -7.99 11.54
N GLU A 58 11.00 -8.97 11.53
CA GLU A 58 10.73 -10.28 10.97
C GLU A 58 9.73 -11.09 11.80
N ASP A 59 9.81 -11.00 13.14
CA ASP A 59 8.89 -11.67 14.06
C ASP A 59 7.62 -10.86 14.42
N GLY A 60 7.50 -9.62 13.91
CA GLY A 60 6.35 -8.74 14.12
C GLY A 60 6.26 -8.09 15.50
N THR A 61 7.32 -8.19 16.34
CA THR A 61 7.30 -7.66 17.73
C THR A 61 7.89 -6.25 17.87
N TRP A 62 8.22 -5.58 16.78
CA TRP A 62 8.89 -4.27 16.77
C TRP A 62 8.15 -3.18 17.55
N GLN A 63 6.81 -3.19 17.56
CA GLN A 63 5.98 -2.17 18.24
C GLN A 63 6.09 -2.21 19.76
N GLN A 64 6.52 -3.35 20.33
CA GLN A 64 6.65 -3.53 21.77
C GLN A 64 8.01 -3.05 22.29
N ALA A 65 8.89 -2.60 21.40
CA ALA A 65 10.21 -2.13 21.76
C ALA A 65 10.15 -0.78 22.47
N ALA A 66 10.92 -0.64 23.57
CA ALA A 66 11.10 0.64 24.26
C ALA A 66 11.72 1.74 23.36
N ASP A 67 12.25 1.33 22.20
CA ASP A 67 12.95 2.18 21.24
C ASP A 67 12.02 2.79 20.17
N CYS A 68 10.70 2.73 20.38
CA CYS A 68 9.72 3.36 19.49
C CYS A 68 9.34 4.76 20.00
N ILE A 69 9.61 5.78 19.19
CA ILE A 69 9.25 7.17 19.51
C ILE A 69 8.19 7.65 18.52
N PRO A 70 7.01 8.08 18.97
CA PRO A 70 6.00 8.67 18.10
C PRO A 70 6.58 9.83 17.29
N CYS A 71 6.26 9.89 16.00
CA CYS A 71 6.76 10.93 15.12
C CYS A 71 5.73 11.29 14.04
N THR A 72 5.98 12.41 13.36
CA THR A 72 5.17 12.84 12.22
C THR A 72 6.07 13.48 11.16
N PRO A 73 5.84 13.25 9.86
CA PRO A 73 6.53 13.98 8.81
C PRO A 73 6.10 15.45 8.83
N LEU A 74 7.04 16.36 8.62
CA LEU A 74 6.75 17.75 8.39
C LEU A 74 6.42 17.96 6.91
N VAL A 75 5.30 18.61 6.64
CA VAL A 75 4.86 18.93 5.27
C VAL A 75 5.37 20.27 4.79
N GLU A 76 6.10 21.00 5.63
CA GLU A 76 6.80 22.22 5.26
C GLU A 76 7.85 21.91 4.19
N ARG A 77 7.73 22.53 3.02
CA ARG A 77 8.71 22.36 1.94
C ARG A 77 10.09 22.80 2.45
N GLU A 78 11.11 22.07 2.04
CA GLU A 78 12.50 22.28 2.47
C GLU A 78 12.83 21.82 3.90
N ALA A 79 11.85 21.47 4.74
CA ALA A 79 12.14 20.93 6.06
C ALA A 79 12.81 19.55 5.97
N HIS A 80 12.33 18.68 5.08
CA HIS A 80 12.76 17.30 4.87
C HIS A 80 13.04 16.58 6.20
N ALA A 81 12.07 16.63 7.11
CA ALA A 81 12.25 16.18 8.49
C ALA A 81 11.05 15.44 9.06
N LEU A 82 11.33 14.56 10.02
CA LEU A 82 10.36 14.04 10.98
C LEU A 82 10.45 14.86 12.26
N LEU A 83 9.31 15.19 12.87
CA LEU A 83 9.23 15.75 14.22
C LEU A 83 8.98 14.58 15.20
N LEU A 84 9.82 14.44 16.22
CA LEU A 84 9.56 13.52 17.31
C LEU A 84 8.51 14.11 18.27
N LEU A 85 7.54 13.27 18.65
CA LEU A 85 6.42 13.66 19.53
C LEU A 85 6.66 13.23 20.99
N ASP A 86 7.93 13.22 21.41
CA ASP A 86 8.38 12.92 22.79
C ASP A 86 8.49 14.16 23.68
N GLY A 87 8.04 15.30 23.21
CA GLY A 87 8.16 16.59 23.90
C GLY A 87 9.51 17.30 23.72
N SER A 88 10.49 16.67 23.07
CA SER A 88 11.81 17.27 22.86
C SER A 88 11.85 18.34 21.78
N GLY A 89 10.88 18.33 20.85
CA GLY A 89 10.88 19.17 19.65
C GLY A 89 11.97 18.80 18.63
N ARG A 90 12.65 17.65 18.78
CA ARG A 90 13.71 17.20 17.89
C ARG A 90 13.17 16.92 16.49
N ARG A 91 13.95 17.34 15.49
CA ARG A 91 13.72 17.07 14.08
C ARG A 91 14.80 16.10 13.57
N LEU A 92 14.38 15.04 12.89
CA LEU A 92 15.28 14.10 12.23
C LEU A 92 15.23 14.38 10.73
N LEU A 93 16.36 14.84 10.18
CA LEU A 93 16.47 15.20 8.77
C LEU A 93 16.73 13.98 7.91
N PHE A 94 16.20 13.98 6.68
CA PHE A 94 16.45 12.93 5.69
C PHE A 94 16.47 13.50 4.26
N ASP A 95 17.14 12.79 3.35
CA ASP A 95 17.33 13.24 1.95
C ASP A 95 16.25 12.72 1.01
N ALA A 96 15.71 11.54 1.29
CA ALA A 96 14.68 10.90 0.48
C ALA A 96 13.87 9.91 1.32
N VAL A 97 12.68 9.57 0.87
CA VAL A 97 11.84 8.54 1.47
C VAL A 97 11.79 7.30 0.58
N PHE A 98 11.92 6.13 1.20
CA PHE A 98 11.72 4.84 0.57
C PHE A 98 10.52 4.12 1.23
N PRO A 99 9.32 4.24 0.63
CA PRO A 99 8.15 3.50 1.11
C PRO A 99 8.32 2.01 0.80
N VAL A 100 8.50 1.20 1.84
CA VAL A 100 8.49 -0.27 1.78
C VAL A 100 7.12 -0.74 2.30
N LEU A 101 6.09 -0.02 1.89
CA LEU A 101 4.69 -0.27 2.22
C LEU A 101 4.04 -1.03 1.07
N HIS A 102 3.08 -1.90 1.40
CA HIS A 102 2.32 -2.66 0.40
C HIS A 102 0.83 -2.37 0.49
N GLY A 103 0.17 -2.42 -0.68
CA GLY A 103 -1.27 -2.23 -0.80
C GLY A 103 -1.74 -0.81 -0.51
N LYS A 104 -2.87 -0.73 0.20
CA LYS A 104 -3.53 0.55 0.49
C LYS A 104 -2.64 1.50 1.28
N ASN A 105 -2.68 2.78 0.91
CA ASN A 105 -1.89 3.90 1.42
C ASN A 105 -0.38 3.81 1.11
N GLY A 106 0.14 2.65 0.72
CA GLY A 106 1.55 2.44 0.38
C GLY A 106 1.83 2.52 -1.12
N GLU A 107 0.96 1.90 -1.93
CA GLU A 107 1.16 1.77 -3.38
C GLU A 107 0.11 2.53 -4.22
N ASP A 108 -0.85 3.20 -3.59
CA ASP A 108 -1.98 3.88 -4.24
C ASP A 108 -1.80 5.39 -4.47
N GLY A 109 -0.59 5.90 -4.25
CA GLY A 109 -0.27 7.32 -4.42
C GLY A 109 -0.47 8.16 -3.16
N THR A 110 -1.06 7.63 -2.09
CA THR A 110 -1.38 8.39 -0.87
C THR A 110 -0.11 8.83 -0.14
N VAL A 111 0.79 7.90 0.18
CA VAL A 111 2.07 8.23 0.85
C VAL A 111 2.99 9.01 -0.09
N GLN A 112 2.98 8.70 -1.37
CA GLN A 112 3.75 9.43 -2.38
C GLN A 112 3.30 10.90 -2.44
N GLY A 113 1.99 11.16 -2.44
CA GLY A 113 1.44 12.51 -2.44
C GLY A 113 1.78 13.31 -1.19
N LEU A 114 1.83 12.67 -0.02
CA LEU A 114 2.29 13.31 1.22
C LEU A 114 3.72 13.85 1.09
N PHE A 115 4.65 13.02 0.59
CA PHE A 115 6.04 13.42 0.44
C PHE A 115 6.29 14.34 -0.76
N GLU A 116 5.52 14.19 -1.83
CA GLU A 116 5.54 15.12 -2.96
C GLU A 116 5.09 16.53 -2.52
N LEU A 117 4.03 16.63 -1.69
CA LEU A 117 3.58 17.88 -1.09
C LEU A 117 4.70 18.52 -0.24
N ALA A 118 5.41 17.71 0.55
CA ALA A 118 6.53 18.14 1.39
C ALA A 118 7.81 18.46 0.58
N GLY A 119 7.82 18.22 -0.73
CA GLY A 119 9.00 18.42 -1.58
C GLY A 119 10.11 17.39 -1.41
N VAL A 120 9.82 16.26 -0.75
CA VAL A 120 10.76 15.17 -0.48
C VAL A 120 10.84 14.21 -1.67
N PRO A 121 12.04 13.87 -2.17
CA PRO A 121 12.19 12.83 -3.18
C PRO A 121 11.68 11.46 -2.70
N VAL A 122 10.83 10.81 -3.49
CA VAL A 122 10.32 9.47 -3.23
C VAL A 122 11.07 8.44 -4.07
N ILE A 123 11.61 7.42 -3.42
CA ILE A 123 12.24 6.28 -4.11
C ILE A 123 11.13 5.30 -4.49
N GLY A 124 10.79 5.26 -5.77
CA GLY A 124 9.70 4.46 -6.31
C GLY A 124 8.84 5.23 -7.31
N CYS A 125 7.62 4.76 -7.52
CA CYS A 125 6.66 5.42 -8.42
C CYS A 125 6.15 6.72 -7.83
N GLY A 126 5.86 7.72 -8.68
CA GLY A 126 5.19 8.95 -8.26
C GLY A 126 3.70 8.77 -8.00
N THR A 127 3.07 9.79 -7.43
CA THR A 127 1.66 9.80 -7.00
C THR A 127 0.69 9.34 -8.11
N LEU A 128 0.80 9.93 -9.31
CA LEU A 128 -0.11 9.61 -10.41
C LEU A 128 0.03 8.16 -10.88
N SER A 129 1.28 7.69 -11.07
CA SER A 129 1.53 6.32 -11.53
C SER A 129 1.06 5.29 -10.51
N SER A 130 1.31 5.53 -9.22
CA SER A 130 0.85 4.67 -8.13
C SER A 130 -0.69 4.58 -8.10
N ALA A 131 -1.38 5.72 -8.15
CA ALA A 131 -2.84 5.76 -8.13
C ALA A 131 -3.46 5.04 -9.34
N LEU A 132 -2.91 5.24 -10.54
CA LEU A 132 -3.40 4.60 -11.77
C LEU A 132 -3.15 3.09 -11.77
N CYS A 133 -1.96 2.65 -11.36
CA CYS A 133 -1.60 1.22 -11.36
C CYS A 133 -2.33 0.43 -10.28
N MET A 134 -2.68 1.06 -9.16
CA MET A 134 -3.47 0.42 -8.10
C MET A 134 -4.91 0.15 -8.55
N ASP A 135 -5.49 1.00 -9.40
CA ASP A 135 -6.84 0.83 -9.95
C ASP A 135 -6.80 -0.05 -11.20
N LYS A 136 -7.18 -1.33 -11.07
CA LYS A 136 -7.11 -2.33 -12.15
C LYS A 136 -7.94 -1.93 -13.38
N ASP A 137 -9.07 -1.26 -13.18
CA ASP A 137 -9.91 -0.82 -14.30
C ASP A 137 -9.21 0.30 -15.09
N ARG A 138 -8.69 1.31 -14.39
CA ARG A 138 -7.97 2.41 -15.03
C ARG A 138 -6.67 1.94 -15.70
N ALA A 139 -5.92 1.07 -15.04
CA ALA A 139 -4.72 0.47 -15.61
C ALA A 139 -5.03 -0.30 -16.91
N HIS A 140 -6.10 -1.11 -16.94
CA HIS A 140 -6.52 -1.83 -18.14
C HIS A 140 -6.97 -0.88 -19.25
N GLN A 141 -7.76 0.15 -18.94
CA GLN A 141 -8.19 1.14 -19.93
C GLN A 141 -7.00 1.84 -20.59
N LEU A 142 -6.02 2.30 -19.80
CA LEU A 142 -4.82 2.96 -20.32
C LEU A 142 -3.94 2.02 -21.13
N ALA A 143 -3.76 0.77 -20.67
CA ALA A 143 -3.00 -0.24 -21.41
C ALA A 143 -3.67 -0.54 -22.77
N ALA A 144 -5.00 -0.67 -22.81
CA ALA A 144 -5.74 -0.88 -24.04
C ALA A 144 -5.60 0.30 -25.01
N LEU A 145 -5.68 1.54 -24.51
CA LEU A 145 -5.45 2.75 -25.32
C LEU A 145 -4.02 2.80 -25.90
N ALA A 146 -3.04 2.24 -25.19
CA ALA A 146 -1.67 2.10 -25.67
C ALA A 146 -1.46 0.91 -26.63
N GLY A 147 -2.53 0.21 -27.03
CA GLY A 147 -2.48 -0.93 -27.93
C GLY A 147 -2.03 -2.26 -27.27
N ILE A 148 -1.93 -2.29 -25.94
CA ILE A 148 -1.59 -3.50 -25.19
C ILE A 148 -2.86 -4.35 -25.02
N ARG A 149 -2.76 -5.64 -25.31
CA ARG A 149 -3.88 -6.58 -25.11
C ARG A 149 -4.16 -6.76 -23.62
N VAL A 150 -5.39 -6.49 -23.21
CA VAL A 150 -5.88 -6.68 -21.84
C VAL A 150 -7.04 -7.69 -21.81
N PRO A 151 -7.28 -8.38 -20.70
CA PRO A 151 -8.46 -9.22 -20.53
C PRO A 151 -9.74 -8.38 -20.62
N ARG A 152 -10.81 -8.98 -21.17
CA ARG A 152 -12.14 -8.38 -21.07
C ARG A 152 -12.56 -8.37 -19.60
N SER A 153 -13.21 -7.30 -19.16
CA SER A 153 -13.67 -7.16 -17.78
C SER A 153 -14.89 -6.26 -17.72
N HIS A 154 -15.68 -6.42 -16.66
CA HIS A 154 -16.76 -5.51 -16.26
C HIS A 154 -16.54 -5.05 -14.84
N VAL A 155 -16.80 -3.77 -14.56
CA VAL A 155 -16.72 -3.19 -13.23
C VAL A 155 -18.13 -3.03 -12.68
N PHE A 156 -18.33 -3.42 -11.44
CA PHE A 156 -19.59 -3.35 -10.73
C PHE A 156 -19.45 -2.58 -9.42
N HIS A 157 -20.52 -1.94 -9.02
CA HIS A 157 -20.68 -1.29 -7.72
C HIS A 157 -21.58 -2.12 -6.82
N SER A 158 -21.48 -1.91 -5.52
CA SER A 158 -22.33 -2.62 -4.53
C SER A 158 -23.83 -2.34 -4.69
N SER A 159 -24.18 -1.29 -5.43
CA SER A 159 -25.56 -0.91 -5.77
C SER A 159 -26.09 -1.58 -7.03
N ASP A 160 -25.26 -2.29 -7.79
CA ASP A 160 -25.67 -2.91 -9.04
C ASP A 160 -26.51 -4.16 -8.79
N ASP A 161 -27.48 -4.37 -9.65
CA ASP A 161 -28.34 -5.55 -9.58
C ASP A 161 -27.55 -6.82 -9.92
N PHE A 162 -27.76 -7.87 -9.16
CA PHE A 162 -27.13 -9.17 -9.37
C PHE A 162 -27.39 -9.72 -10.78
N SER A 163 -28.58 -9.50 -11.36
CA SER A 163 -28.90 -9.95 -12.70
C SER A 163 -27.95 -9.39 -13.77
N ARG A 164 -27.54 -8.12 -13.63
CA ARG A 164 -26.59 -7.49 -14.54
C ARG A 164 -25.18 -8.08 -14.38
N ILE A 165 -24.79 -8.39 -13.14
CA ILE A 165 -23.50 -9.02 -12.85
C ILE A 165 -23.45 -10.42 -13.45
N ALA A 166 -24.51 -11.21 -13.27
CA ALA A 166 -24.62 -12.55 -13.83
C ALA A 166 -24.59 -12.54 -15.36
N GLN A 167 -25.35 -11.63 -15.99
CA GLN A 167 -25.32 -11.49 -17.45
C GLN A 167 -23.92 -11.14 -17.97
N ALA A 168 -23.21 -10.21 -17.33
CA ALA A 168 -21.86 -9.84 -17.74
C ALA A 168 -20.86 -10.99 -17.55
N ALA A 169 -21.03 -11.82 -16.51
CA ALA A 169 -20.20 -13.00 -16.32
C ALA A 169 -20.42 -14.04 -17.43
N GLU A 170 -21.66 -14.24 -17.86
CA GLU A 170 -22.00 -15.12 -19.00
C GLU A 170 -21.43 -14.59 -20.32
N GLU A 171 -21.49 -13.27 -20.56
CA GLU A 171 -20.91 -12.63 -21.75
C GLU A 171 -19.39 -12.74 -21.81
N LEU A 172 -18.71 -12.74 -20.65
CA LEU A 172 -17.27 -12.98 -20.55
C LEU A 172 -16.91 -14.44 -20.83
N GLY A 173 -17.77 -15.38 -20.40
CA GLY A 173 -17.58 -16.81 -20.45
C GLY A 173 -16.77 -17.36 -19.27
N TYR A 174 -17.31 -18.38 -18.63
CA TYR A 174 -16.64 -19.04 -17.50
C TYR A 174 -15.40 -19.85 -17.95
N PRO A 175 -14.35 -19.96 -17.12
CA PRO A 175 -14.23 -19.39 -15.78
C PRO A 175 -13.92 -17.89 -15.79
N VAL A 176 -14.53 -17.14 -14.87
CA VAL A 176 -14.24 -15.72 -14.65
C VAL A 176 -13.51 -15.51 -13.31
N PHE A 177 -12.79 -14.37 -13.18
CA PHE A 177 -12.18 -13.96 -11.92
C PHE A 177 -12.90 -12.75 -11.37
N VAL A 178 -13.46 -12.90 -10.18
CA VAL A 178 -14.05 -11.80 -9.41
C VAL A 178 -13.00 -11.25 -8.46
N LYS A 179 -12.74 -9.94 -8.50
CA LYS A 179 -11.64 -9.32 -7.75
C LYS A 179 -11.94 -7.88 -7.37
N PRO A 180 -11.44 -7.37 -6.23
CA PRO A 180 -11.53 -5.96 -5.90
C PRO A 180 -10.75 -5.12 -6.93
N VAL A 181 -11.29 -3.95 -7.29
CA VAL A 181 -10.64 -3.04 -8.24
C VAL A 181 -9.33 -2.50 -7.67
N ARG A 182 -9.30 -2.19 -6.36
CA ARG A 182 -8.18 -1.52 -5.68
C ARG A 182 -7.62 -2.33 -4.50
N ALA A 183 -7.15 -3.55 -4.77
CA ALA A 183 -6.45 -4.37 -3.79
C ALA A 183 -5.22 -5.01 -4.41
N GLY A 184 -4.16 -5.19 -3.63
CA GLY A 184 -2.91 -5.84 -4.04
C GLY A 184 -2.89 -7.34 -3.70
N SER A 185 -1.75 -7.99 -3.95
CA SER A 185 -1.37 -9.36 -3.52
C SER A 185 -2.45 -10.44 -3.68
N SER A 186 -3.28 -10.33 -4.70
CA SER A 186 -4.38 -11.28 -4.96
C SER A 186 -5.41 -11.39 -3.83
N PHE A 187 -5.43 -10.44 -2.90
CA PHE A 187 -6.40 -10.43 -1.81
C PHE A 187 -7.83 -10.25 -2.34
N GLY A 188 -8.74 -11.13 -1.90
CA GLY A 188 -10.14 -11.10 -2.33
C GLY A 188 -10.39 -11.54 -3.77
N ILE A 189 -9.42 -12.19 -4.44
CA ILE A 189 -9.62 -12.77 -5.78
C ILE A 189 -10.26 -14.14 -5.66
N THR A 190 -11.37 -14.35 -6.36
CA THR A 190 -12.04 -15.64 -6.46
C THR A 190 -12.16 -16.03 -7.92
N LYS A 191 -11.73 -17.26 -8.25
CA LYS A 191 -12.03 -17.91 -9.53
C LYS A 191 -13.45 -18.49 -9.43
N VAL A 192 -14.29 -18.17 -10.38
CA VAL A 192 -15.69 -18.62 -10.48
C VAL A 192 -15.80 -19.49 -11.72
N SER A 193 -16.06 -20.77 -11.53
CA SER A 193 -16.09 -21.77 -12.61
C SER A 193 -17.46 -21.92 -13.26
N GLY A 194 -18.53 -21.48 -12.59
CA GLY A 194 -19.89 -21.51 -13.08
C GLY A 194 -20.80 -20.51 -12.37
N PRO A 195 -22.02 -20.29 -12.87
CA PRO A 195 -22.91 -19.26 -12.37
C PRO A 195 -23.34 -19.46 -10.91
N GLU A 196 -23.33 -20.70 -10.42
CA GLU A 196 -23.70 -21.08 -9.05
C GLU A 196 -22.69 -20.56 -8.00
N GLU A 197 -21.44 -20.37 -8.37
CA GLU A 197 -20.37 -19.86 -7.48
C GLU A 197 -20.36 -18.32 -7.39
N LEU A 198 -20.98 -17.63 -8.36
CA LEU A 198 -20.91 -16.17 -8.48
C LEU A 198 -21.46 -15.42 -7.25
N PRO A 199 -22.62 -15.79 -6.66
CA PRO A 199 -23.14 -15.09 -5.49
C PRO A 199 -22.18 -15.11 -4.30
N LEU A 200 -21.58 -16.26 -4.00
CA LEU A 200 -20.65 -16.43 -2.89
C LEU A 200 -19.36 -15.62 -3.10
N SER A 201 -18.86 -15.56 -4.33
CA SER A 201 -17.66 -14.79 -4.67
C SER A 201 -17.85 -13.29 -4.44
N LEU A 202 -19.04 -12.75 -4.73
CA LEU A 202 -19.38 -11.34 -4.50
C LEU A 202 -19.47 -10.99 -3.01
N ILE A 203 -19.94 -11.92 -2.17
CA ILE A 203 -19.97 -11.74 -0.72
C ILE A 203 -18.54 -11.65 -0.17
N HIS A 204 -17.62 -12.49 -0.62
CA HIS A 204 -16.23 -12.49 -0.20
C HIS A 204 -15.50 -11.18 -0.50
N ILE A 205 -15.87 -10.45 -1.57
CA ILE A 205 -15.31 -9.13 -1.87
C ILE A 205 -15.92 -8.04 -0.99
N SER A 206 -17.19 -8.20 -0.58
CA SER A 206 -17.92 -7.17 0.16
C SER A 206 -17.74 -7.25 1.69
N GLU A 207 -17.35 -8.40 2.24
CA GLU A 207 -17.37 -8.65 3.69
C GLU A 207 -16.02 -8.63 4.45
N PRO A 208 -14.82 -8.69 3.87
CA PRO A 208 -13.62 -8.91 4.68
C PRO A 208 -13.14 -7.69 5.47
N THR A 209 -13.69 -6.52 5.29
CA THR A 209 -13.37 -5.35 6.10
C THR A 209 -14.51 -4.35 6.11
N ARG A 210 -14.82 -3.80 7.28
CA ARG A 210 -15.73 -2.66 7.51
C ARG A 210 -15.41 -1.40 6.69
N LEU A 211 -14.73 -1.50 5.60
CA LEU A 211 -14.50 -0.45 4.63
C LEU A 211 -15.36 -0.73 3.40
N ARG A 212 -16.65 -0.40 3.56
CA ARG A 212 -17.55 -0.16 2.43
C ARG A 212 -16.92 0.86 1.51
N ARG A 213 -16.43 0.40 0.39
CA ARG A 213 -16.50 1.06 -0.90
C ARG A 213 -15.97 0.12 -1.96
N ILE A 214 -16.87 -0.57 -2.62
CA ILE A 214 -16.71 -0.90 -4.02
C ILE A 214 -17.06 0.41 -4.73
N SER A 215 -16.08 1.12 -5.20
CA SER A 215 -16.27 2.25 -6.11
C SER A 215 -15.66 1.86 -7.43
#